data_f8f3fcb5be2ffebb216c6fd1eb4907f6
#
_entry.id   f8f3fcb5be2ffebb216c6fd1eb4907f6
#
_cell.length_a   1.000
_cell.length_b   1.000
_cell.length_c   1.000
_cell.angle_alpha   90.00
_cell.angle_beta   90.00
_cell.angle_gamma   90.00
#
_symmetry.space_group_name_H-M   'P 1'
#
loop_
_entity.id
_entity.type
_entity.pdbx_description
1 polymer ?
#
loop_
_entity_poly.entity_id
_entity_poly.type
_entity_poly.pdbx_seq_one_letter_code
_entity_poly.pdbx_strand_id
1 'polypeptide(L)'
;MTARGWVLFASMCVIWGVPYLLIKVAVEDVSPSMLVLARTVIAGLLLLPIAAARDELRPLLPYWRPLLAFAAIEIALPWVLLGSAETRISSSLTALLIAAVPLIGTGIALVTVPRERLRLDRALGLVLGMIGVAAIVGVSVEGASARPIVEVFLVAVCYAVGPAILQRWLADLPPLGVIAASLLVTAVVYVPITAAVGPGSAPSPAAAASIAALAVICTALAFLLFFALIAEIGPVRATVITYVNPAVAAVLGVAVLDEDFTAGMAVGFVLVLAGSVLATRPGRRSVPGQPVLEPAPTDS
;
A
#
# COMPACT_ATOMS: atom_id res chain seq x y z
N MET A 1 9.60 14.84 16.00
CA MET A 1 10.38 13.89 15.18
C MET A 1 11.84 14.33 15.22
N THR A 2 12.76 13.37 15.35
CA THR A 2 14.20 13.61 15.20
C THR A 2 14.55 13.96 13.75
N ALA A 3 15.74 14.51 13.50
CA ALA A 3 16.24 14.71 12.12
C ALA A 3 16.26 13.39 11.33
N ARG A 4 16.69 12.29 11.98
CA ARG A 4 16.67 10.94 11.40
C ARG A 4 15.25 10.51 11.00
N GLY A 5 14.27 10.72 11.87
CA GLY A 5 12.87 10.39 11.58
C GLY A 5 12.32 11.18 10.38
N TRP A 6 12.70 12.44 10.22
CA TRP A 6 12.31 13.24 9.05
C TRP A 6 12.95 12.75 7.76
N VAL A 7 14.25 12.39 7.78
CA VAL A 7 14.94 11.82 6.60
C VAL A 7 14.31 10.51 6.19
N LEU A 8 14.08 9.57 7.12
CA LEU A 8 13.41 8.30 6.84
C LEU A 8 12.01 8.51 6.27
N PHE A 9 11.23 9.41 6.86
CA PHE A 9 9.88 9.73 6.40
C PHE A 9 9.89 10.28 4.96
N ALA A 10 10.71 11.30 4.68
CA ALA A 10 10.82 11.89 3.35
C ALA A 10 11.31 10.87 2.31
N SER A 11 12.32 10.06 2.68
CA SER A 11 12.80 8.98 1.81
C SER A 11 11.68 7.99 1.46
N MET A 12 10.87 7.57 2.45
CA MET A 12 9.78 6.63 2.22
C MET A 12 8.65 7.24 1.39
N CYS A 13 8.35 8.54 1.55
CA CYS A 13 7.39 9.25 0.70
C CYS A 13 7.80 9.19 -0.79
N VAL A 14 9.08 9.37 -1.07
CA VAL A 14 9.60 9.28 -2.45
C VAL A 14 9.68 7.84 -2.91
N ILE A 15 10.36 6.95 -2.15
CA ILE A 15 10.63 5.56 -2.55
C ILE A 15 9.35 4.78 -2.85
N TRP A 16 8.26 5.01 -2.11
CA TRP A 16 6.97 4.35 -2.38
C TRP A 16 6.03 5.17 -3.30
N GLY A 17 6.40 6.38 -3.70
CA GLY A 17 5.76 7.10 -4.81
C GLY A 17 6.30 6.71 -6.20
N VAL A 18 7.59 6.34 -6.27
CA VAL A 18 8.27 5.97 -7.51
C VAL A 18 7.77 4.67 -8.18
N PRO A 19 7.28 3.63 -7.48
CA PRO A 19 6.89 2.36 -8.09
C PRO A 19 5.93 2.47 -9.28
N TYR A 20 4.95 3.35 -9.25
CA TYR A 20 3.97 3.53 -10.34
C TYR A 20 4.66 3.92 -11.65
N LEU A 21 5.59 4.87 -11.60
CA LEU A 21 6.43 5.24 -12.74
C LEU A 21 7.21 4.02 -13.29
N LEU A 22 7.88 3.30 -12.40
CA LEU A 22 8.74 2.18 -12.79
C LEU A 22 7.94 0.98 -13.28
N ILE A 23 6.77 0.72 -12.72
CA ILE A 23 5.85 -0.32 -13.19
C ILE A 23 5.41 0.03 -14.61
N LYS A 24 4.96 1.28 -14.84
CA LYS A 24 4.52 1.76 -16.16
C LYS A 24 5.56 1.51 -17.24
N VAL A 25 6.82 1.89 -16.96
CA VAL A 25 7.94 1.65 -17.90
C VAL A 25 8.23 0.16 -18.09
N ALA A 26 8.18 -0.64 -17.01
CA ALA A 26 8.51 -2.06 -17.11
C ALA A 26 7.47 -2.86 -17.89
N VAL A 27 6.17 -2.56 -17.73
CA VAL A 27 5.08 -3.32 -18.39
C VAL A 27 4.89 -2.96 -19.87
N GLU A 28 5.66 -2.03 -20.41
CA GLU A 28 5.76 -1.81 -21.86
C GLU A 28 6.41 -3.01 -22.56
N ASP A 29 7.36 -3.67 -21.92
CA ASP A 29 8.13 -4.76 -22.50
C ASP A 29 7.76 -6.12 -21.88
N VAL A 30 7.66 -6.20 -20.55
CA VAL A 30 7.46 -7.48 -19.87
C VAL A 30 6.02 -7.67 -19.41
N SER A 31 5.59 -8.93 -19.35
CA SER A 31 4.26 -9.22 -18.80
C SER A 31 4.16 -8.84 -17.31
N PRO A 32 2.98 -8.45 -16.81
CA PRO A 32 2.78 -8.16 -15.38
C PRO A 32 3.22 -9.31 -14.47
N SER A 33 3.04 -10.57 -14.90
CA SER A 33 3.49 -11.75 -14.15
C SER A 33 5.01 -11.84 -14.09
N MET A 34 5.71 -11.55 -15.20
CA MET A 34 7.17 -11.50 -15.25
C MET A 34 7.73 -10.39 -14.36
N LEU A 35 7.09 -9.21 -14.37
CA LEU A 35 7.47 -8.11 -13.48
C LEU A 35 7.38 -8.52 -12.00
N VAL A 36 6.26 -9.15 -11.58
CA VAL A 36 6.11 -9.65 -10.21
C VAL A 36 7.16 -10.69 -9.88
N LEU A 37 7.38 -11.67 -10.77
CA LEU A 37 8.39 -12.71 -10.59
C LEU A 37 9.79 -12.12 -10.40
N ALA A 38 10.24 -11.28 -11.32
CA ALA A 38 11.57 -10.68 -11.27
C ALA A 38 11.75 -9.82 -10.00
N ARG A 39 10.77 -8.97 -9.69
CA ARG A 39 10.79 -8.10 -8.51
C ARG A 39 10.86 -8.92 -7.21
N THR A 40 10.05 -9.98 -7.09
CA THR A 40 9.99 -10.79 -5.86
C THR A 40 11.19 -11.71 -5.71
N VAL A 41 11.72 -12.28 -6.80
CA VAL A 41 12.97 -13.06 -6.78
C VAL A 41 14.13 -12.21 -6.31
N ILE A 42 14.37 -11.06 -6.97
CA ILE A 42 15.51 -10.20 -6.66
C ILE A 42 15.41 -9.67 -5.22
N ALA A 43 14.27 -9.09 -4.84
CA ALA A 43 14.09 -8.54 -3.50
C ALA A 43 14.12 -9.64 -2.41
N GLY A 44 13.48 -10.79 -2.67
CA GLY A 44 13.48 -11.93 -1.76
C GLY A 44 14.88 -12.48 -1.52
N LEU A 45 15.69 -12.65 -2.58
CA LEU A 45 17.06 -13.11 -2.47
C LEU A 45 17.99 -12.10 -1.76
N LEU A 46 17.71 -10.81 -1.86
CA LEU A 46 18.44 -9.78 -1.11
C LEU A 46 18.09 -9.77 0.39
N LEU A 47 16.82 -9.97 0.72
CA LEU A 47 16.37 -9.94 2.12
C LEU A 47 16.56 -11.29 2.84
N LEU A 48 16.52 -12.41 2.11
CA LEU A 48 16.65 -13.75 2.69
C LEU A 48 17.90 -13.94 3.55
N PRO A 49 19.14 -13.60 3.10
CA PRO A 49 20.35 -13.80 3.90
C PRO A 49 20.32 -12.95 5.18
N ILE A 50 19.72 -11.75 5.12
CA ILE A 50 19.62 -10.87 6.29
C ILE A 50 18.63 -11.46 7.30
N ALA A 51 17.47 -11.94 6.84
CA ALA A 51 16.48 -12.59 7.71
C ALA A 51 17.00 -13.91 8.29
N ALA A 52 17.74 -14.70 7.48
CA ALA A 52 18.36 -15.94 7.93
C ALA A 52 19.47 -15.71 8.99
N ALA A 53 20.34 -14.72 8.77
CA ALA A 53 21.39 -14.36 9.73
C ALA A 53 20.86 -13.83 11.07
N ARG A 54 19.59 -13.39 11.09
CA ARG A 54 18.89 -12.93 12.31
C ARG A 54 17.98 -14.00 12.94
N ASP A 55 18.01 -15.23 12.44
CA ASP A 55 17.11 -16.33 12.85
C ASP A 55 15.61 -15.97 12.75
N GLU A 56 15.23 -15.04 11.85
CA GLU A 56 13.87 -14.54 11.72
C GLU A 56 12.95 -15.47 10.91
N LEU A 57 13.47 -16.53 10.27
CA LEU A 57 12.69 -17.43 9.42
C LEU A 57 12.03 -18.58 10.18
N ARG A 58 12.73 -19.15 11.18
CA ARG A 58 12.24 -20.29 11.97
C ARG A 58 10.92 -20.02 12.69
N PRO A 59 10.72 -18.84 13.31
CA PRO A 59 9.46 -18.51 13.99
C PRO A 59 8.24 -18.49 13.07
N LEU A 60 8.44 -18.39 11.75
CA LEU A 60 7.35 -18.31 10.75
C LEU A 60 6.72 -19.67 10.46
N LEU A 61 7.43 -20.77 10.69
CA LEU A 61 6.99 -22.12 10.27
C LEU A 61 5.60 -22.52 10.78
N PRO A 62 5.24 -22.27 12.06
CA PRO A 62 3.89 -22.57 12.55
C PRO A 62 2.80 -21.69 11.91
N TYR A 63 3.18 -20.54 11.37
CA TYR A 63 2.26 -19.50 10.84
C TYR A 63 2.17 -19.51 9.31
N TRP A 64 2.51 -20.64 8.65
CA TRP A 64 2.55 -20.74 7.19
C TRP A 64 1.23 -20.35 6.51
N ARG A 65 0.07 -20.68 7.10
CA ARG A 65 -1.25 -20.33 6.54
C ARG A 65 -1.49 -18.83 6.51
N PRO A 66 -1.40 -18.08 7.63
CA PRO A 66 -1.52 -16.61 7.59
C PRO A 66 -0.41 -15.96 6.76
N LEU A 67 0.80 -16.53 6.71
CA LEU A 67 1.88 -16.05 5.85
C LEU A 67 1.51 -16.15 4.37
N LEU A 68 0.96 -17.29 3.92
CA LEU A 68 0.46 -17.46 2.56
C LEU A 68 -0.68 -16.49 2.25
N ALA A 69 -1.63 -16.31 3.18
CA ALA A 69 -2.71 -15.35 3.01
C ALA A 69 -2.19 -13.92 2.88
N PHE A 70 -1.22 -13.53 3.71
CA PHE A 70 -0.57 -12.23 3.64
C PHE A 70 0.18 -12.05 2.32
N ALA A 71 1.01 -13.03 1.91
CA ALA A 71 1.73 -12.99 0.65
C ALA A 71 0.80 -12.85 -0.56
N ALA A 72 -0.31 -13.58 -0.56
CA ALA A 72 -1.31 -13.52 -1.62
C ALA A 72 -2.01 -12.15 -1.70
N ILE A 73 -2.45 -11.62 -0.55
CA ILE A 73 -3.28 -10.41 -0.48
C ILE A 73 -2.43 -9.14 -0.51
N GLU A 74 -1.23 -9.12 0.08
CA GLU A 74 -0.41 -7.90 0.14
C GLU A 74 0.55 -7.77 -1.03
N ILE A 75 0.98 -8.91 -1.64
CA ILE A 75 2.04 -8.89 -2.65
C ILE A 75 1.56 -9.49 -3.97
N ALA A 76 1.19 -10.78 -3.99
CA ALA A 76 1.00 -11.52 -5.22
C ALA A 76 -0.13 -10.93 -6.08
N LEU A 77 -1.34 -10.84 -5.53
CA LEU A 77 -2.51 -10.34 -6.24
C LEU A 77 -2.42 -8.84 -6.56
N PRO A 78 -2.12 -7.94 -5.61
CA PRO A 78 -2.10 -6.51 -5.93
C PRO A 78 -1.02 -6.14 -6.94
N TRP A 79 0.16 -6.74 -6.89
CA TRP A 79 1.25 -6.34 -7.79
C TRP A 79 1.00 -6.73 -9.24
N VAL A 80 0.39 -7.90 -9.50
CA VAL A 80 0.02 -8.25 -10.87
C VAL A 80 -1.16 -7.42 -11.38
N LEU A 81 -2.14 -7.10 -10.52
CA LEU A 81 -3.26 -6.25 -10.90
C LEU A 81 -2.81 -4.81 -11.20
N LEU A 82 -1.86 -4.26 -10.41
CA LEU A 82 -1.24 -2.96 -10.69
C LEU A 82 -0.55 -2.98 -12.05
N GLY A 83 0.34 -3.95 -12.28
CA GLY A 83 1.00 -4.09 -13.57
C GLY A 83 0.01 -4.24 -14.72
N SER A 84 -1.06 -5.04 -14.55
CA SER A 84 -2.13 -5.19 -15.55
C SER A 84 -2.90 -3.90 -15.80
N ALA A 85 -3.23 -3.14 -14.75
CA ALA A 85 -3.92 -1.86 -14.89
C ALA A 85 -3.05 -0.84 -15.63
N GLU A 86 -1.78 -0.72 -15.26
CA GLU A 86 -0.84 0.25 -15.86
C GLU A 86 -0.47 -0.05 -17.31
N THR A 87 -0.77 -1.24 -17.84
CA THR A 87 -0.73 -1.43 -19.30
C THR A 87 -1.81 -0.61 -20.06
N ARG A 88 -2.84 -0.10 -19.37
CA ARG A 88 -4.03 0.51 -19.98
C ARG A 88 -4.34 1.91 -19.49
N ILE A 89 -3.91 2.27 -18.28
CA ILE A 89 -4.10 3.58 -17.66
C ILE A 89 -2.77 4.18 -17.24
N SER A 90 -2.76 5.48 -16.96
CA SER A 90 -1.56 6.19 -16.53
C SER A 90 -1.13 5.79 -15.11
N SER A 91 0.15 5.94 -14.83
CA SER A 91 0.72 5.73 -13.50
C SER A 91 0.16 6.72 -12.48
N SER A 92 -0.05 7.97 -12.89
CA SER A 92 -0.69 9.01 -12.09
C SER A 92 -2.11 8.64 -11.68
N LEU A 93 -2.94 8.18 -12.63
CA LEU A 93 -4.32 7.76 -12.36
C LEU A 93 -4.34 6.57 -11.38
N THR A 94 -3.49 5.56 -11.62
CA THR A 94 -3.35 4.40 -10.74
C THR A 94 -3.02 4.81 -9.30
N ALA A 95 -2.01 5.66 -9.12
CA ALA A 95 -1.60 6.14 -7.81
C ALA A 95 -2.69 6.95 -7.10
N LEU A 96 -3.40 7.82 -7.83
CA LEU A 96 -4.48 8.62 -7.26
C LEU A 96 -5.66 7.76 -6.78
N LEU A 97 -5.98 6.67 -7.49
CA LEU A 97 -7.03 5.74 -7.09
C LEU A 97 -6.60 4.93 -5.85
N ILE A 98 -5.31 4.58 -5.72
CA ILE A 98 -4.77 3.90 -4.53
C ILE A 98 -4.85 4.80 -3.28
N ALA A 99 -4.87 6.13 -3.42
CA ALA A 99 -5.10 7.03 -2.30
C ALA A 99 -6.45 6.80 -1.57
N ALA A 100 -7.39 6.05 -2.19
CA ALA A 100 -8.65 5.66 -1.58
C ALA A 100 -8.54 4.46 -0.60
N VAL A 101 -7.38 3.82 -0.46
CA VAL A 101 -7.18 2.66 0.44
C VAL A 101 -7.69 2.92 1.87
N PRO A 102 -7.43 4.07 2.53
CA PRO A 102 -7.95 4.34 3.88
C PRO A 102 -9.47 4.43 3.93
N LEU A 103 -10.12 4.89 2.87
CA LEU A 103 -11.60 4.93 2.76
C LEU A 103 -12.16 3.51 2.71
N ILE A 104 -11.57 2.65 1.87
CA ILE A 104 -11.96 1.24 1.75
C ILE A 104 -11.74 0.52 3.08
N GLY A 105 -10.59 0.72 3.72
CA GLY A 105 -10.30 0.15 5.05
C GLY A 105 -11.32 0.58 6.11
N THR A 106 -11.72 1.86 6.11
CA THR A 106 -12.78 2.36 7.00
C THR A 106 -14.12 1.69 6.70
N GLY A 107 -14.49 1.55 5.42
CA GLY A 107 -15.72 0.85 5.02
C GLY A 107 -15.73 -0.61 5.45
N ILE A 108 -14.62 -1.34 5.27
CA ILE A 108 -14.47 -2.72 5.72
C ILE A 108 -14.60 -2.80 7.25
N ALA A 109 -13.96 -1.91 8.00
CA ALA A 109 -14.01 -1.88 9.46
C ALA A 109 -15.46 -1.68 9.99
N LEU A 110 -16.25 -0.82 9.35
CA LEU A 110 -17.66 -0.59 9.72
C LEU A 110 -18.52 -1.85 9.60
N VAL A 111 -18.19 -2.74 8.65
CA VAL A 111 -18.96 -3.98 8.42
C VAL A 111 -18.42 -5.14 9.24
N THR A 112 -17.10 -5.19 9.50
CA THR A 112 -16.45 -6.38 10.09
C THR A 112 -16.16 -6.24 11.58
N VAL A 113 -16.04 -5.01 12.11
CA VAL A 113 -15.73 -4.79 13.53
C VAL A 113 -17.02 -4.61 14.33
N PRO A 114 -17.37 -5.55 15.25
CA PRO A 114 -18.54 -5.41 16.09
C PRO A 114 -18.47 -4.12 16.93
N ARG A 115 -19.57 -3.35 16.97
CA ARG A 115 -19.69 -2.07 17.68
C ARG A 115 -18.95 -0.88 17.08
N GLU A 116 -18.33 -1.01 15.90
CA GLU A 116 -17.86 0.18 15.18
C GLU A 116 -19.09 1.02 14.77
N ARG A 117 -19.13 2.27 15.23
CA ARG A 117 -20.27 3.16 14.93
C ARG A 117 -19.91 4.11 13.79
N LEU A 118 -20.82 4.24 12.84
CA LEU A 118 -20.71 5.26 11.80
C LEU A 118 -20.98 6.64 12.42
N ARG A 119 -19.92 7.37 12.72
CA ARG A 119 -20.01 8.74 13.20
C ARG A 119 -20.19 9.68 12.00
N LEU A 120 -20.78 10.84 12.25
CA LEU A 120 -21.06 11.81 11.19
C LEU A 120 -19.78 12.25 10.44
N ASP A 121 -18.68 12.48 11.15
CA ASP A 121 -17.40 12.82 10.55
C ASP A 121 -16.86 11.71 9.63
N ARG A 122 -16.98 10.44 10.02
CA ARG A 122 -16.60 9.30 9.16
C ARG A 122 -17.54 9.16 7.96
N ALA A 123 -18.85 9.32 8.14
CA ALA A 123 -19.82 9.29 7.04
C ALA A 123 -19.51 10.38 6.02
N LEU A 124 -19.29 11.61 6.49
CA LEU A 124 -18.90 12.73 5.62
C LEU A 124 -17.57 12.47 4.92
N GLY A 125 -16.58 11.91 5.61
CA GLY A 125 -15.30 11.51 5.03
C GLY A 125 -15.44 10.47 3.92
N LEU A 126 -16.25 9.44 4.13
CA LEU A 126 -16.52 8.42 3.12
C LEU A 126 -17.24 9.02 1.89
N VAL A 127 -18.28 9.84 2.10
CA VAL A 127 -18.99 10.49 0.99
C VAL A 127 -18.06 11.41 0.20
N LEU A 128 -17.28 12.25 0.90
CA LEU A 128 -16.34 13.17 0.27
C LEU A 128 -15.28 12.41 -0.53
N GLY A 129 -14.72 11.34 0.03
CA GLY A 129 -13.75 10.49 -0.67
C GLY A 129 -14.34 9.78 -1.88
N MET A 130 -15.58 9.28 -1.80
CA MET A 130 -16.28 8.68 -2.95
C MET A 130 -16.52 9.69 -4.08
N ILE A 131 -16.91 10.93 -3.74
CA ILE A 131 -17.03 12.02 -4.73
C ILE A 131 -15.66 12.28 -5.37
N GLY A 132 -14.57 12.27 -4.58
CA GLY A 132 -13.22 12.42 -5.09
C GLY A 132 -12.81 11.31 -6.05
N VAL A 133 -13.08 10.05 -5.72
CA VAL A 133 -12.83 8.90 -6.61
C VAL A 133 -13.67 9.04 -7.90
N ALA A 134 -14.95 9.40 -7.79
CA ALA A 134 -15.81 9.62 -8.96
C ALA A 134 -15.29 10.75 -9.85
N ALA A 135 -14.77 11.84 -9.28
CA ALA A 135 -14.16 12.92 -10.04
C ALA A 135 -12.89 12.49 -10.77
N ILE A 136 -12.03 11.67 -10.13
CA ILE A 136 -10.83 11.13 -10.77
C ILE A 136 -11.21 10.21 -11.95
N VAL A 137 -12.14 9.28 -11.72
CA VAL A 137 -12.56 8.30 -12.73
C VAL A 137 -13.35 8.97 -13.85
N GLY A 138 -14.31 9.84 -13.53
CA GLY A 138 -15.24 10.44 -14.49
C GLY A 138 -14.57 11.26 -15.57
N VAL A 139 -13.43 11.89 -15.27
CA VAL A 139 -12.66 12.70 -16.23
C VAL A 139 -11.67 11.86 -17.05
N SER A 140 -11.30 10.67 -16.52
CA SER A 140 -10.20 9.87 -17.08
C SER A 140 -10.65 8.67 -17.92
N VAL A 141 -11.97 8.34 -17.93
CA VAL A 141 -12.48 7.08 -18.50
C VAL A 141 -13.44 7.27 -19.66
N GLU A 142 -13.51 8.46 -20.28
CA GLU A 142 -14.33 8.63 -21.50
C GLU A 142 -13.86 7.66 -22.60
N GLY A 143 -14.65 6.59 -22.81
CA GLY A 143 -14.38 5.55 -23.82
C GLY A 143 -13.44 4.41 -23.40
N ALA A 144 -12.90 4.40 -22.18
CA ALA A 144 -11.99 3.35 -21.71
C ALA A 144 -12.74 2.17 -21.05
N SER A 145 -12.12 0.99 -21.08
CA SER A 145 -12.61 -0.20 -20.38
C SER A 145 -12.66 0.03 -18.87
N ALA A 146 -13.73 -0.41 -18.20
CA ALA A 146 -13.83 -0.39 -16.73
C ALA A 146 -12.83 -1.34 -16.04
N ARG A 147 -12.25 -2.27 -16.78
CA ARG A 147 -11.37 -3.32 -16.24
C ARG A 147 -10.20 -2.78 -15.42
N PRO A 148 -9.35 -1.84 -15.89
CA PRO A 148 -8.22 -1.35 -15.11
C PRO A 148 -8.67 -0.63 -13.82
N ILE A 149 -9.81 0.05 -13.82
CA ILE A 149 -10.37 0.68 -12.62
C ILE A 149 -10.77 -0.38 -11.59
N VAL A 150 -11.41 -1.46 -12.02
CA VAL A 150 -11.75 -2.61 -11.15
C VAL A 150 -10.49 -3.28 -10.63
N GLU A 151 -9.46 -3.46 -11.45
CA GLU A 151 -8.16 -4.01 -11.05
C GLU A 151 -7.54 -3.15 -9.93
N VAL A 152 -7.48 -1.83 -10.09
CA VAL A 152 -6.94 -0.92 -9.06
C VAL A 152 -7.83 -0.88 -7.81
N PHE A 153 -9.15 -0.96 -7.95
CA PHE A 153 -10.04 -1.07 -6.80
C PHE A 153 -9.79 -2.36 -6.00
N LEU A 154 -9.58 -3.49 -6.66
CA LEU A 154 -9.22 -4.75 -6.01
C LEU A 154 -7.86 -4.65 -5.30
N VAL A 155 -6.89 -3.96 -5.90
CA VAL A 155 -5.61 -3.65 -5.25
C VAL A 155 -5.85 -2.86 -3.96
N ALA A 156 -6.68 -1.83 -4.01
CA ALA A 156 -6.99 -1.01 -2.84
C ALA A 156 -7.69 -1.81 -1.72
N VAL A 157 -8.56 -2.77 -2.07
CA VAL A 157 -9.14 -3.73 -1.12
C VAL A 157 -8.04 -4.62 -0.52
N CYS A 158 -7.13 -5.15 -1.34
CA CYS A 158 -6.01 -5.96 -0.87
C CYS A 158 -5.14 -5.19 0.13
N TYR A 159 -4.75 -3.96 -0.18
CA TYR A 159 -3.97 -3.10 0.70
C TYR A 159 -4.71 -2.63 1.96
N ALA A 160 -6.03 -2.66 1.97
CA ALA A 160 -6.82 -2.45 3.18
C ALA A 160 -6.88 -3.71 4.07
N VAL A 161 -6.86 -4.91 3.46
CA VAL A 161 -7.00 -6.21 4.18
C VAL A 161 -5.64 -6.76 4.62
N GLY A 162 -4.58 -6.60 3.82
CA GLY A 162 -3.25 -7.14 4.10
C GLY A 162 -2.69 -6.74 5.48
N PRO A 163 -2.68 -5.44 5.83
CA PRO A 163 -2.27 -4.99 7.17
C PRO A 163 -3.12 -5.58 8.30
N ALA A 164 -4.40 -5.86 8.07
CA ALA A 164 -5.26 -6.50 9.06
C ALA A 164 -4.86 -7.98 9.28
N ILE A 165 -4.48 -8.70 8.21
CA ILE A 165 -3.92 -10.05 8.31
C ILE A 165 -2.62 -10.03 9.11
N LEU A 166 -1.71 -9.12 8.76
CA LEU A 166 -0.43 -8.94 9.44
C LEU A 166 -0.64 -8.67 10.94
N GLN A 167 -1.50 -7.70 11.26
CA GLN A 167 -1.75 -7.30 12.64
C GLN A 167 -2.43 -8.39 13.48
N ARG A 168 -3.32 -9.21 12.88
CA ARG A 168 -4.08 -10.22 13.61
C ARG A 168 -3.29 -11.50 13.88
N TRP A 169 -2.44 -11.92 12.96
CA TRP A 169 -1.81 -13.26 13.01
C TRP A 169 -0.30 -13.28 12.94
N LEU A 170 0.32 -12.18 12.52
CA LEU A 170 1.76 -12.11 12.27
C LEU A 170 2.44 -10.96 13.03
N ALA A 171 1.71 -10.24 13.90
CA ALA A 171 2.20 -9.04 14.58
C ALA A 171 3.39 -9.31 15.51
N ASP A 172 3.42 -10.48 16.15
CA ASP A 172 4.48 -10.88 17.09
C ASP A 172 5.69 -11.51 16.39
N LEU A 173 5.63 -11.67 15.05
CA LEU A 173 6.71 -12.27 14.28
C LEU A 173 7.70 -11.21 13.78
N PRO A 174 8.96 -11.60 13.54
CA PRO A 174 9.95 -10.69 12.97
C PRO A 174 9.52 -10.17 11.60
N PRO A 175 9.34 -8.85 11.43
CA PRO A 175 8.73 -8.29 10.24
C PRO A 175 9.56 -8.49 8.97
N LEU A 176 10.89 -8.48 9.09
CA LEU A 176 11.77 -8.73 7.95
C LEU A 176 11.66 -10.18 7.47
N GLY A 177 11.59 -11.14 8.40
CA GLY A 177 11.35 -12.55 8.09
C GLY A 177 10.02 -12.75 7.36
N VAL A 178 8.94 -12.11 7.84
CA VAL A 178 7.60 -12.17 7.20
C VAL A 178 7.67 -11.66 5.76
N ILE A 179 8.30 -10.51 5.52
CA ILE A 179 8.40 -9.93 4.17
C ILE A 179 9.29 -10.80 3.27
N ALA A 180 10.47 -11.22 3.72
CA ALA A 180 11.38 -12.06 2.93
C ALA A 180 10.71 -13.37 2.51
N ALA A 181 10.05 -14.05 3.44
CA ALA A 181 9.33 -15.29 3.16
C ALA A 181 8.14 -15.05 2.21
N SER A 182 7.36 -13.98 2.39
CA SER A 182 6.23 -13.63 1.53
C SER A 182 6.66 -13.34 0.09
N LEU A 183 7.79 -12.64 -0.10
CA LEU A 183 8.35 -12.38 -1.42
C LEU A 183 8.77 -13.67 -2.12
N LEU A 184 9.46 -14.58 -1.41
CA LEU A 184 9.90 -15.86 -1.98
C LEU A 184 8.73 -16.80 -2.29
N VAL A 185 7.73 -16.87 -1.42
CA VAL A 185 6.49 -17.60 -1.70
C VAL A 185 5.82 -17.08 -2.96
N THR A 186 5.71 -15.75 -3.08
CA THR A 186 5.16 -15.11 -4.28
C THR A 186 6.00 -15.45 -5.51
N ALA A 187 7.32 -15.39 -5.43
CA ALA A 187 8.21 -15.78 -6.51
C ALA A 187 7.94 -17.22 -6.97
N VAL A 188 7.87 -18.18 -6.05
CA VAL A 188 7.58 -19.58 -6.35
C VAL A 188 6.23 -19.74 -7.07
N VAL A 189 5.20 -19.04 -6.63
CA VAL A 189 3.87 -19.07 -7.26
C VAL A 189 3.93 -18.48 -8.68
N TYR A 190 4.72 -17.44 -8.89
CA TYR A 190 4.79 -16.76 -10.19
C TYR A 190 5.67 -17.48 -11.23
N VAL A 191 6.53 -18.41 -10.84
CA VAL A 191 7.29 -19.24 -11.81
C VAL A 191 6.36 -19.94 -12.80
N PRO A 192 5.41 -20.81 -12.38
CA PRO A 192 4.50 -21.48 -13.31
C PRO A 192 3.53 -20.52 -14.01
N ILE A 193 3.08 -19.48 -13.34
CA ILE A 193 2.18 -18.47 -13.93
C ILE A 193 2.87 -17.77 -15.09
N THR A 194 4.10 -17.28 -14.89
CA THR A 194 4.87 -16.61 -15.94
C THR A 194 5.24 -17.55 -17.06
N ALA A 195 5.54 -18.82 -16.76
CA ALA A 195 5.78 -19.84 -17.78
C ALA A 195 4.55 -20.10 -18.67
N ALA A 196 3.33 -20.06 -18.08
CA ALA A 196 2.08 -20.28 -18.79
C ALA A 196 1.61 -19.06 -19.60
N VAL A 197 1.78 -17.84 -19.05
CA VAL A 197 1.33 -16.57 -19.68
C VAL A 197 2.37 -16.07 -20.70
N GLY A 198 3.63 -16.38 -20.51
CA GLY A 198 4.77 -15.86 -21.21
C GLY A 198 5.42 -14.66 -20.52
N PRO A 199 6.74 -14.47 -20.69
CA PRO A 199 7.48 -13.38 -20.03
C PRO A 199 7.22 -12.00 -20.63
N GLY A 200 6.64 -11.92 -21.82
CA GLY A 200 6.60 -10.72 -22.64
C GLY A 200 7.79 -10.62 -23.58
N SER A 201 8.14 -9.43 -24.00
CA SER A 201 9.32 -9.16 -24.83
C SER A 201 10.61 -9.20 -23.99
N ALA A 202 11.76 -9.21 -24.65
CA ALA A 202 13.01 -8.96 -23.97
C ALA A 202 13.01 -7.53 -23.43
N PRO A 203 13.36 -7.31 -22.14
CA PRO A 203 13.28 -6.00 -21.54
C PRO A 203 14.30 -5.04 -22.19
N SER A 204 13.86 -3.84 -22.54
CA SER A 204 14.75 -2.74 -22.89
C SER A 204 15.65 -2.37 -21.70
N PRO A 205 16.73 -1.62 -21.91
CA PRO A 205 17.56 -1.12 -20.81
C PRO A 205 16.75 -0.31 -19.78
N ALA A 206 15.73 0.44 -20.21
CA ALA A 206 14.86 1.20 -19.33
C ALA A 206 13.97 0.29 -18.49
N ALA A 207 13.33 -0.72 -19.10
CA ALA A 207 12.54 -1.71 -18.38
C ALA A 207 13.37 -2.53 -17.41
N ALA A 208 14.57 -2.98 -17.81
CA ALA A 208 15.49 -3.71 -16.95
C ALA A 208 15.93 -2.87 -15.73
N ALA A 209 16.28 -1.59 -15.95
CA ALA A 209 16.62 -0.67 -14.87
C ALA A 209 15.42 -0.43 -13.94
N SER A 210 14.22 -0.30 -14.50
CA SER A 210 12.98 -0.13 -13.72
C SER A 210 12.69 -1.37 -12.85
N ILE A 211 12.82 -2.57 -13.38
CA ILE A 211 12.68 -3.83 -12.63
C ILE A 211 13.70 -3.90 -11.50
N ALA A 212 14.98 -3.59 -11.79
CA ALA A 212 16.03 -3.59 -10.79
C ALA A 212 15.77 -2.55 -9.69
N ALA A 213 15.37 -1.33 -10.04
CA ALA A 213 15.03 -0.28 -9.08
C ALA A 213 13.80 -0.65 -8.23
N LEU A 214 12.76 -1.23 -8.84
CA LEU A 214 11.59 -1.76 -8.12
C LEU A 214 11.99 -2.81 -7.09
N ALA A 215 12.84 -3.75 -7.47
CA ALA A 215 13.25 -4.84 -6.59
C ALA A 215 14.19 -4.37 -5.48
N VAL A 216 15.23 -3.62 -5.82
CA VAL A 216 16.30 -3.24 -4.90
C VAL A 216 15.89 -2.05 -4.04
N ILE A 217 15.44 -0.96 -4.68
CA ILE A 217 15.15 0.31 -3.99
C ILE A 217 13.73 0.30 -3.41
N CYS A 218 12.73 0.05 -4.29
CA CYS A 218 11.33 0.19 -3.89
C CYS A 218 10.76 -1.04 -3.13
N THR A 219 11.53 -2.12 -3.01
CA THR A 219 11.15 -3.31 -2.25
C THR A 219 12.16 -3.62 -1.16
N ALA A 220 13.36 -4.13 -1.47
CA ALA A 220 14.29 -4.59 -0.44
C ALA A 220 14.73 -3.45 0.50
N LEU A 221 15.28 -2.38 -0.04
CA LEU A 221 15.70 -1.20 0.75
C LEU A 221 14.51 -0.52 1.42
N ALA A 222 13.40 -0.37 0.70
CA ALA A 222 12.21 0.27 1.22
C ALA A 222 11.66 -0.40 2.49
N PHE A 223 11.56 -1.73 2.54
CA PHE A 223 11.11 -2.42 3.75
C PHE A 223 12.10 -2.24 4.92
N LEU A 224 13.40 -2.26 4.67
CA LEU A 224 14.40 -1.98 5.72
C LEU A 224 14.25 -0.56 6.29
N LEU A 225 14.07 0.44 5.42
CA LEU A 225 13.87 1.84 5.82
C LEU A 225 12.50 2.02 6.50
N PHE A 226 11.47 1.34 6.05
CA PHE A 226 10.14 1.41 6.64
C PHE A 226 10.10 0.85 8.06
N PHE A 227 10.78 -0.29 8.30
CA PHE A 227 10.91 -0.81 9.66
C PHE A 227 11.72 0.12 10.55
N ALA A 228 12.80 0.72 10.03
CA ALA A 228 13.54 1.76 10.75
C ALA A 228 12.68 2.99 11.06
N LEU A 229 11.82 3.41 10.12
CA LEU A 229 10.87 4.50 10.31
C LEU A 229 9.85 4.16 11.41
N ILE A 230 9.25 2.96 11.36
CA ILE A 230 8.30 2.50 12.40
C ILE A 230 8.96 2.48 13.78
N ALA A 231 10.19 2.00 13.87
CA ALA A 231 10.94 1.99 15.13
C ALA A 231 11.22 3.40 15.66
N GLU A 232 11.42 4.38 14.78
CA GLU A 232 11.76 5.76 15.15
C GLU A 232 10.52 6.60 15.53
N ILE A 233 9.42 6.49 14.76
CA ILE A 233 8.26 7.40 14.93
C ILE A 233 6.96 6.69 15.29
N GLY A 234 6.99 5.37 15.34
CA GLY A 234 5.82 4.51 15.59
C GLY A 234 4.97 4.24 14.34
N PRO A 235 4.20 3.15 14.36
CA PRO A 235 3.46 2.67 13.18
C PRO A 235 2.41 3.66 12.69
N VAL A 236 1.66 4.31 13.60
CA VAL A 236 0.58 5.26 13.24
C VAL A 236 1.11 6.48 12.48
N ARG A 237 2.29 7.01 12.87
CA ARG A 237 2.89 8.14 12.17
C ARG A 237 3.53 7.72 10.85
N ALA A 238 4.08 6.51 10.80
CA ALA A 238 4.69 5.98 9.59
C ALA A 238 3.65 5.83 8.46
N THR A 239 2.38 5.49 8.76
CA THR A 239 1.34 5.35 7.72
C THR A 239 0.98 6.66 7.01
N VAL A 240 1.36 7.83 7.54
CA VAL A 240 1.11 9.12 6.88
C VAL A 240 1.79 9.23 5.51
N ILE A 241 2.86 8.45 5.26
CA ILE A 241 3.50 8.36 3.93
C ILE A 241 2.50 8.00 2.83
N THR A 242 1.47 7.21 3.13
CA THR A 242 0.45 6.77 2.16
C THR A 242 -0.38 7.92 1.59
N TYR A 243 -0.44 9.06 2.26
CA TYR A 243 -1.09 10.27 1.74
C TYR A 243 -0.18 11.10 0.82
N VAL A 244 1.14 10.92 0.93
CA VAL A 244 2.13 11.66 0.15
C VAL A 244 2.54 10.91 -1.11
N ASN A 245 2.64 9.57 -1.03
CA ASN A 245 3.07 8.73 -2.13
C ASN A 245 2.31 8.97 -3.46
N PRO A 246 0.95 9.10 -3.46
CA PRO A 246 0.22 9.35 -4.69
C PRO A 246 0.54 10.72 -5.31
N ALA A 247 0.84 11.74 -4.47
CA ALA A 247 1.26 13.03 -4.98
C ALA A 247 2.63 12.93 -5.67
N VAL A 248 3.57 12.22 -5.07
CA VAL A 248 4.89 11.98 -5.69
C VAL A 248 4.75 11.21 -7.00
N ALA A 249 3.90 10.16 -7.03
CA ALA A 249 3.64 9.38 -8.23
C ALA A 249 3.03 10.24 -9.34
N ALA A 250 2.04 11.08 -9.03
CA ALA A 250 1.42 11.98 -9.99
C ALA A 250 2.42 13.00 -10.57
N VAL A 251 3.26 13.60 -9.72
CA VAL A 251 4.32 14.51 -10.17
C VAL A 251 5.31 13.80 -11.11
N LEU A 252 5.71 12.57 -10.76
CA LEU A 252 6.64 11.80 -11.60
C LEU A 252 6.00 11.35 -12.91
N GLY A 253 4.73 10.93 -12.92
CA GLY A 253 4.01 10.56 -14.14
C GLY A 253 3.93 11.73 -15.12
N VAL A 254 3.59 12.92 -14.62
CA VAL A 254 3.57 14.15 -15.44
C VAL A 254 4.97 14.56 -15.89
N ALA A 255 5.94 14.59 -14.98
CA ALA A 255 7.25 15.16 -15.28
C ALA A 255 8.17 14.24 -16.11
N VAL A 256 7.99 12.93 -16.04
CA VAL A 256 8.88 11.94 -16.66
C VAL A 256 8.21 11.18 -17.81
N LEU A 257 6.89 10.93 -17.70
CA LEU A 257 6.14 10.17 -18.71
C LEU A 257 5.23 11.04 -19.56
N ASP A 258 5.26 12.38 -19.37
CA ASP A 258 4.37 13.33 -20.08
C ASP A 258 2.88 12.97 -19.95
N GLU A 259 2.47 12.39 -18.81
CA GLU A 259 1.09 12.01 -18.56
C GLU A 259 0.20 13.24 -18.37
N ASP A 260 -1.02 13.19 -18.92
CA ASP A 260 -2.01 14.22 -18.70
C ASP A 260 -2.48 14.26 -17.23
N PHE A 261 -2.46 15.45 -16.64
CA PHE A 261 -2.98 15.69 -15.31
C PHE A 261 -4.10 16.71 -15.34
N THR A 262 -5.34 16.22 -15.31
CA THR A 262 -6.53 17.06 -15.46
C THR A 262 -6.91 17.77 -14.18
N ALA A 263 -7.66 18.88 -14.29
CA ALA A 263 -8.22 19.56 -13.13
C ALA A 263 -9.14 18.65 -12.30
N GLY A 264 -9.84 17.71 -12.94
CA GLY A 264 -10.67 16.70 -12.27
C GLY A 264 -9.83 15.76 -11.42
N MET A 265 -8.65 15.32 -11.88
CA MET A 265 -7.70 14.53 -11.10
C MET A 265 -7.19 15.31 -9.88
N ALA A 266 -6.83 16.59 -10.06
CA ALA A 266 -6.38 17.44 -8.96
C ALA A 266 -7.45 17.63 -7.88
N VAL A 267 -8.66 18.02 -8.28
CA VAL A 267 -9.78 18.21 -7.35
C VAL A 267 -10.16 16.89 -6.68
N GLY A 268 -10.29 15.82 -7.48
CA GLY A 268 -10.62 14.49 -6.96
C GLY A 268 -9.59 13.99 -5.95
N PHE A 269 -8.30 14.20 -6.21
CA PHE A 269 -7.24 13.82 -5.27
C PHE A 269 -7.35 14.57 -3.93
N VAL A 270 -7.58 15.89 -3.97
CA VAL A 270 -7.80 16.68 -2.74
C VAL A 270 -9.00 16.17 -1.96
N LEU A 271 -10.10 15.82 -2.65
CA LEU A 271 -11.30 15.28 -2.01
C LEU A 271 -11.05 13.88 -1.42
N VAL A 272 -10.30 13.00 -2.11
CA VAL A 272 -9.92 11.68 -1.58
C VAL A 272 -9.06 11.82 -0.34
N LEU A 273 -8.06 12.71 -0.35
CA LEU A 273 -7.20 12.94 0.81
C LEU A 273 -7.98 13.50 1.99
N ALA A 274 -8.78 14.55 1.77
CA ALA A 274 -9.60 15.15 2.81
C ALA A 274 -10.61 14.15 3.39
N GLY A 275 -11.27 13.37 2.52
CA GLY A 275 -12.18 12.30 2.89
C GLY A 275 -11.49 11.20 3.70
N SER A 276 -10.31 10.78 3.29
CA SER A 276 -9.51 9.75 3.98
C SER A 276 -9.09 10.23 5.38
N VAL A 277 -8.58 11.45 5.50
CA VAL A 277 -8.22 12.05 6.80
C VAL A 277 -9.44 12.14 7.72
N LEU A 278 -10.58 12.55 7.18
CA LEU A 278 -11.81 12.70 7.96
C LEU A 278 -12.38 11.32 8.39
N ALA A 279 -12.38 10.35 7.49
CA ALA A 279 -12.87 8.99 7.74
C ALA A 279 -12.03 8.22 8.77
N THR A 280 -10.72 8.46 8.80
CA THR A 280 -9.77 7.76 9.69
C THR A 280 -9.53 8.44 11.03
N ARG A 281 -10.16 9.60 11.31
CA ARG A 281 -9.98 10.30 12.59
C ARG A 281 -10.36 9.41 13.77
N PRO A 282 -9.46 9.28 14.78
CA PRO A 282 -9.79 8.53 15.99
C PRO A 282 -10.95 9.21 16.72
N GLY A 283 -11.93 8.41 17.16
CA GLY A 283 -13.02 8.91 18.00
C GLY A 283 -12.47 9.52 19.30
N ARG A 284 -13.02 10.65 19.76
CA ARG A 284 -12.80 11.06 21.14
C ARG A 284 -13.23 9.90 22.04
N ARG A 285 -12.29 9.25 22.71
CA ARG A 285 -12.63 8.34 23.81
C ARG A 285 -13.34 9.22 24.83
N SER A 286 -14.64 8.98 25.06
CA SER A 286 -15.27 9.42 26.32
C SER A 286 -14.50 8.69 27.41
N VAL A 287 -13.76 9.43 28.21
CA VAL A 287 -13.20 8.91 29.45
C VAL A 287 -14.42 8.45 30.25
N PRO A 288 -14.55 7.17 30.64
CA PRO A 288 -15.61 6.77 31.57
C PRO A 288 -15.44 7.66 32.81
N GLY A 289 -16.54 8.26 33.25
CA GLY A 289 -16.53 9.27 34.30
C GLY A 289 -15.69 8.80 35.48
N GLN A 290 -14.75 9.63 35.91
CA GLN A 290 -14.17 9.48 37.25
C GLN A 290 -15.35 9.43 38.23
N PRO A 291 -15.39 8.43 39.13
CA PRO A 291 -16.36 8.47 40.21
C PRO A 291 -16.21 9.82 40.93
N VAL A 292 -17.27 10.57 41.01
CA VAL A 292 -17.34 11.74 41.88
C VAL A 292 -17.01 11.23 43.27
N LEU A 293 -15.84 11.52 43.78
CA LEU A 293 -15.52 11.30 45.18
C LEU A 293 -16.49 12.17 45.98
N GLU A 294 -17.50 11.56 46.56
CA GLU A 294 -18.32 12.20 47.55
C GLU A 294 -17.41 12.71 48.69
N PRO A 295 -17.55 13.97 49.09
CA PRO A 295 -16.78 14.46 50.23
C PRO A 295 -17.17 13.64 51.49
N ALA A 296 -16.14 13.16 52.20
CA ALA A 296 -16.30 12.43 53.42
C ALA A 296 -17.20 13.23 54.40
N PRO A 297 -18.16 12.58 55.12
CA PRO A 297 -18.94 13.27 56.13
C PRO A 297 -18.00 13.85 57.20
N THR A 298 -18.13 15.13 57.46
CA THR A 298 -17.48 15.81 58.57
C THR A 298 -18.20 15.39 59.84
N ASP A 299 -17.56 14.50 60.62
CA ASP A 299 -18.01 14.23 62.00
C ASP A 299 -17.87 15.51 62.83
N SER A 300 -19.01 15.96 63.34
CA SER A 300 -19.14 16.98 64.37
C SER A 300 -19.31 16.36 65.74
#